data_25f5c454547e208e6400e12502c4ecc1
#
_entry.id   25f5c454547e208e6400e12502c4ecc1
#
_cell.length_a   1.000
_cell.length_b   1.000
_cell.length_c   1.000
_cell.angle_alpha   90.00
_cell.angle_beta   90.00
_cell.angle_gamma   90.00
#
_symmetry.space_group_name_H-M   'P 1'
#
loop_
_entity.id
_entity.type
_entity.pdbx_description
1 polymer ?
#
loop_
_entity_poly.entity_id
_entity_poly.type
_entity_poly.pdbx_seq_one_letter_code
_entity_poly.pdbx_strand_id
1 'polypeptide(L)'
;GSRDQISATALYRNQWVGMEGAPKTQTVSIHGPVKNKKVGLGLSFMNESIGVEKKVGFFTNYAYRLQTSEYGRLAFGLQAGLIHMRENYLDVVTHDPNDIQFSQNVSKLVPNAGFGIYYNTKRFYAGFSIPRLIENYIDSVNGGDIKNKFTHQNFHYFLTGGYVFDISPEIKLKPMTMIKASDGATIQADVTLAAYFNEIF
;
A
#
# COMPACT_ATOMS: atom_id res chain seq x y z
N GLY A 1 9.08 5.57 -7.53
CA GLY A 1 9.90 6.02 -8.45
C GLY A 1 11.32 5.49 -8.59
N SER A 2 11.55 4.18 -8.75
CA SER A 2 12.90 3.64 -9.06
C SER A 2 13.29 3.79 -10.53
N ARG A 3 12.32 4.05 -11.42
CA ARG A 3 12.54 4.17 -12.86
C ARG A 3 12.88 5.60 -13.26
N ASP A 4 13.67 5.74 -14.31
CA ASP A 4 14.08 7.05 -14.90
C ASP A 4 13.06 7.58 -15.92
N GLN A 5 11.85 7.09 -15.91
CA GLN A 5 10.75 7.45 -16.78
C GLN A 5 9.44 7.64 -16.01
N ILE A 6 8.50 8.36 -16.58
CA ILE A 6 7.15 8.48 -16.04
C ILE A 6 6.46 7.13 -16.21
N SER A 7 5.86 6.64 -15.14
CA SER A 7 5.07 5.41 -15.13
C SER A 7 3.70 5.72 -14.54
N ALA A 8 2.66 5.18 -15.16
CA ALA A 8 1.31 5.16 -14.65
C ALA A 8 0.88 3.70 -14.46
N THR A 9 0.14 3.43 -13.41
CA THR A 9 -0.39 2.10 -13.09
C THR A 9 -1.83 2.26 -12.64
N ALA A 10 -2.70 1.43 -13.17
CA ALA A 10 -4.07 1.27 -12.68
C ALA A 10 -4.30 -0.21 -12.31
N LEU A 11 -4.90 -0.44 -11.16
CA LEU A 11 -5.23 -1.76 -10.65
C LEU A 11 -6.68 -1.78 -10.20
N TYR A 12 -7.41 -2.81 -10.63
CA TYR A 12 -8.72 -3.14 -10.11
C TYR A 12 -8.67 -4.57 -9.55
N ARG A 13 -9.06 -4.73 -8.29
CA ARG A 13 -9.12 -6.02 -7.61
C ARG A 13 -10.54 -6.24 -7.09
N ASN A 14 -11.11 -7.38 -7.42
CA ASN A 14 -12.39 -7.83 -6.93
C ASN A 14 -12.20 -9.23 -6.32
N GLN A 15 -12.43 -9.35 -5.01
CA GLN A 15 -12.30 -10.62 -4.28
C GLN A 15 -13.69 -11.20 -4.03
N TRP A 16 -13.80 -12.51 -3.95
CA TRP A 16 -15.05 -13.24 -3.64
C TRP A 16 -16.22 -12.79 -4.51
N VAL A 17 -16.02 -12.82 -5.82
CA VAL A 17 -17.03 -12.42 -6.81
C VAL A 17 -18.33 -13.19 -6.61
N GLY A 18 -19.45 -12.48 -6.52
CA GLY A 18 -20.78 -13.05 -6.26
C GLY A 18 -21.21 -12.98 -4.79
N MET A 19 -20.31 -12.61 -3.87
CA MET A 19 -20.65 -12.40 -2.47
C MET A 19 -21.02 -10.93 -2.24
N GLU A 20 -22.11 -10.67 -1.55
CA GLU A 20 -22.50 -9.32 -1.14
C GLU A 20 -21.51 -8.74 -0.17
N GLY A 21 -21.16 -7.46 -0.33
CA GLY A 21 -20.15 -6.80 0.50
C GLY A 21 -18.71 -7.23 0.23
N ALA A 22 -18.44 -8.04 -0.80
CA ALA A 22 -17.10 -8.52 -1.14
C ALA A 22 -16.08 -7.37 -1.33
N PRO A 23 -14.81 -7.57 -0.94
CA PRO A 23 -13.79 -6.55 -1.06
C PRO A 23 -13.53 -6.13 -2.51
N LYS A 24 -13.55 -4.83 -2.78
CA LYS A 24 -13.22 -4.22 -4.07
C LYS A 24 -12.20 -3.12 -3.83
N THR A 25 -11.10 -3.17 -4.58
CA THR A 25 -10.04 -2.17 -4.48
C THR A 25 -9.70 -1.62 -5.87
N GLN A 26 -9.65 -0.31 -5.99
CA GLN A 26 -9.21 0.42 -7.16
C GLN A 26 -8.03 1.29 -6.78
N THR A 27 -6.95 1.19 -7.53
CA THR A 27 -5.77 2.02 -7.29
C THR A 27 -5.28 2.59 -8.61
N VAL A 28 -5.01 3.89 -8.62
CA VAL A 28 -4.37 4.57 -9.73
C VAL A 28 -3.15 5.29 -9.19
N SER A 29 -2.03 5.16 -9.85
CA SER A 29 -0.81 5.87 -9.48
C SER A 29 -0.06 6.36 -10.70
N ILE A 30 0.57 7.52 -10.56
CA ILE A 30 1.51 8.08 -11.52
C ILE A 30 2.75 8.54 -10.78
N HIS A 31 3.90 8.23 -11.30
CA HIS A 31 5.16 8.67 -10.72
C HIS A 31 6.23 8.84 -11.79
N GLY A 32 7.19 9.71 -11.51
CA GLY A 32 8.29 9.94 -12.42
C GLY A 32 9.44 10.72 -11.79
N PRO A 33 10.58 10.80 -12.51
CA PRO A 33 11.70 11.62 -12.09
C PRO A 33 11.40 13.09 -12.36
N VAL A 34 11.92 13.94 -11.47
CA VAL A 34 12.00 15.38 -11.65
C VAL A 34 13.41 15.71 -12.14
N LYS A 35 13.63 16.97 -12.47
CA LYS A 35 14.91 17.53 -12.92
C LYS A 35 16.13 16.86 -12.26
N ASN A 36 17.09 16.43 -13.09
CA ASN A 36 18.35 15.76 -12.70
C ASN A 36 18.20 14.33 -12.15
N LYS A 37 17.05 13.67 -12.30
CA LYS A 37 16.81 12.27 -11.89
C LYS A 37 17.14 11.93 -10.41
N LYS A 38 17.54 12.92 -9.60
CA LYS A 38 17.82 12.75 -8.17
C LYS A 38 16.55 12.70 -7.33
N VAL A 39 15.48 13.35 -7.82
CA VAL A 39 14.20 13.43 -7.15
C VAL A 39 13.15 12.72 -7.97
N GLY A 40 12.32 11.93 -7.32
CA GLY A 40 11.11 11.34 -7.89
C GLY A 40 9.88 11.89 -7.18
N LEU A 41 8.84 12.18 -7.94
CA LEU A 41 7.52 12.53 -7.41
C LEU A 41 6.50 11.52 -7.89
N GLY A 42 5.44 11.34 -7.11
CA GLY A 42 4.32 10.49 -7.47
C GLY A 42 3.04 10.91 -6.78
N LEU A 43 1.93 10.55 -7.41
CA LEU A 43 0.59 10.69 -6.89
C LEU A 43 -0.07 9.32 -6.94
N SER A 44 -0.87 9.02 -5.92
CA SER A 44 -1.63 7.77 -5.87
C SER A 44 -3.03 8.06 -5.34
N PHE A 45 -4.00 7.40 -5.94
CA PHE A 45 -5.38 7.40 -5.54
C PHE A 45 -5.81 5.97 -5.24
N MET A 46 -6.55 5.77 -4.17
CA MET A 46 -7.09 4.47 -3.76
C MET A 46 -8.57 4.63 -3.42
N ASN A 47 -9.38 3.69 -3.90
CA ASN A 47 -10.77 3.52 -3.49
C ASN A 47 -10.98 2.05 -3.12
N GLU A 48 -11.40 1.82 -1.89
CA GLU A 48 -11.62 0.49 -1.32
C GLU A 48 -13.00 0.42 -0.69
N SER A 49 -13.70 -0.69 -0.89
CA SER A 49 -14.97 -0.97 -0.22
C SER A 49 -14.98 -2.42 0.28
N ILE A 50 -15.39 -2.61 1.53
CA ILE A 50 -15.52 -3.92 2.19
C ILE A 50 -16.77 -3.87 3.06
N GLY A 51 -17.82 -4.60 2.68
CA GLY A 51 -19.09 -4.53 3.37
C GLY A 51 -19.62 -3.09 3.42
N VAL A 52 -19.87 -2.59 4.61
CA VAL A 52 -20.37 -1.22 4.87
C VAL A 52 -19.26 -0.17 4.94
N GLU A 53 -18.00 -0.61 4.97
CA GLU A 53 -16.83 0.26 5.02
C GLU A 53 -16.40 0.71 3.64
N LYS A 54 -16.15 2.01 3.47
CA LYS A 54 -15.59 2.63 2.26
C LYS A 54 -14.41 3.51 2.63
N LYS A 55 -13.30 3.35 1.92
CA LYS A 55 -12.08 4.17 2.08
C LYS A 55 -11.69 4.79 0.76
N VAL A 56 -11.50 6.10 0.75
CA VAL A 56 -10.96 6.84 -0.38
C VAL A 56 -9.68 7.52 0.09
N GLY A 57 -8.55 7.17 -0.53
CA GLY A 57 -7.24 7.70 -0.18
C GLY A 57 -6.59 8.47 -1.32
N PHE A 58 -5.95 9.59 -0.98
CA PHE A 58 -5.10 10.35 -1.88
C PHE A 58 -3.73 10.54 -1.23
N PHE A 59 -2.66 10.21 -1.97
CA PHE A 59 -1.29 10.21 -1.48
C PHE A 59 -0.36 10.92 -2.44
N THR A 60 0.55 11.69 -1.87
CA THR A 60 1.72 12.25 -2.55
C THR A 60 2.96 11.49 -2.13
N ASN A 61 3.85 11.22 -3.07
CA ASN A 61 5.07 10.49 -2.84
C ASN A 61 6.27 11.34 -3.27
N TYR A 62 7.26 11.43 -2.41
CA TYR A 62 8.54 12.06 -2.68
C TYR A 62 9.64 11.01 -2.53
N ALA A 63 10.60 10.98 -3.45
CA ALA A 63 11.74 10.09 -3.35
C ALA A 63 13.03 10.86 -3.65
N TYR A 64 14.03 10.73 -2.80
CA TYR A 64 15.37 11.23 -3.02
C TYR A 64 16.31 10.06 -3.33
N ARG A 65 17.07 10.18 -4.42
CA ARG A 65 17.92 9.12 -4.96
C ARG A 65 19.39 9.51 -4.85
N LEU A 66 20.18 8.64 -4.25
CA LEU A 66 21.61 8.72 -4.14
C LEU A 66 22.28 7.69 -5.04
N GLN A 67 23.20 8.13 -5.87
CA GLN A 67 24.09 7.22 -6.60
C GLN A 67 25.17 6.73 -5.62
N THR A 68 25.18 5.43 -5.34
CA THR A 68 26.13 4.82 -4.39
C THR A 68 27.32 4.18 -5.09
N SER A 69 27.13 3.78 -6.36
CA SER A 69 28.19 3.24 -7.21
C SER A 69 27.82 3.47 -8.68
N GLU A 70 28.64 3.04 -9.63
CA GLU A 70 28.36 3.15 -11.06
C GLU A 70 26.97 2.60 -11.44
N TYR A 71 26.53 1.52 -10.79
CA TYR A 71 25.25 0.87 -11.06
C TYR A 71 24.31 0.83 -9.84
N GLY A 72 24.79 1.24 -8.67
CA GLY A 72 24.03 1.20 -7.41
C GLY A 72 23.31 2.51 -7.12
N ARG A 73 22.03 2.44 -6.80
CA ARG A 73 21.19 3.58 -6.40
C ARG A 73 20.44 3.26 -5.13
N LEU A 74 20.53 4.15 -4.17
CA LEU A 74 19.78 4.13 -2.93
C LEU A 74 18.72 5.23 -2.98
N ALA A 75 17.47 4.89 -2.74
CA ALA A 75 16.36 5.83 -2.72
C ALA A 75 15.69 5.84 -1.35
N PHE A 76 15.47 7.03 -0.81
CA PHE A 76 14.65 7.28 0.36
C PHE A 76 13.31 7.83 -0.10
N GLY A 77 12.22 7.21 0.33
CA GLY A 77 10.86 7.58 -0.03
C GLY A 77 10.08 8.06 1.17
N LEU A 78 9.35 9.14 0.98
CA LEU A 78 8.35 9.64 1.92
C LEU A 78 6.99 9.69 1.23
N GLN A 79 5.96 9.31 1.96
CA GLN A 79 4.57 9.40 1.53
C GLN A 79 3.81 10.27 2.51
N ALA A 80 2.95 11.14 2.01
CA ALA A 80 1.96 11.86 2.80
C ALA A 80 0.62 11.79 2.09
N GLY A 81 -0.46 11.65 2.84
CA GLY A 81 -1.79 11.53 2.25
C GLY A 81 -2.91 11.71 3.25
N LEU A 82 -4.11 11.67 2.73
CA LEU A 82 -5.36 11.73 3.46
C LEU A 82 -6.23 10.54 3.04
N ILE A 83 -6.88 9.91 4.02
CA ILE A 83 -7.82 8.82 3.80
C ILE A 83 -9.16 9.25 4.38
N HIS A 84 -10.17 9.32 3.53
CA HIS A 84 -11.55 9.49 3.94
C HIS A 84 -12.16 8.10 4.18
N MET A 85 -12.51 7.82 5.42
CA MET A 85 -13.15 6.58 5.86
C MET A 85 -14.62 6.87 6.11
N ARG A 86 -15.48 6.00 5.59
CA ARG A 86 -16.92 6.03 5.82
C ARG A 86 -17.39 4.62 6.18
N GLU A 87 -18.16 4.51 7.24
CA GLU A 87 -18.78 3.29 7.70
C GLU A 87 -20.29 3.52 7.80
N ASN A 88 -21.06 2.83 6.95
CA ASN A 88 -22.52 2.98 6.88
C ASN A 88 -23.17 1.92 7.77
N TYR A 89 -23.12 2.12 9.07
CA TYR A 89 -23.68 1.17 10.04
C TYR A 89 -25.20 1.05 9.99
N LEU A 90 -25.90 2.10 9.55
CA LEU A 90 -27.37 2.05 9.38
C LEU A 90 -27.84 1.08 8.29
N ASP A 91 -26.92 0.65 7.39
CA ASP A 91 -27.23 -0.34 6.34
C ASP A 91 -27.08 -1.77 6.86
N VAL A 92 -26.64 -1.95 8.11
CA VAL A 92 -26.45 -3.28 8.74
C VAL A 92 -27.74 -3.75 9.38
N VAL A 93 -28.17 -4.95 9.02
CA VAL A 93 -29.28 -5.62 9.71
C VAL A 93 -28.74 -6.23 11.01
N THR A 94 -29.07 -5.61 12.14
CA THR A 94 -28.67 -6.08 13.46
C THR A 94 -29.73 -7.00 14.06
N HIS A 95 -29.31 -7.93 14.92
CA HIS A 95 -30.23 -8.79 15.68
C HIS A 95 -30.99 -7.98 16.75
N ASP A 96 -30.34 -6.95 17.32
CA ASP A 96 -30.96 -5.97 18.22
C ASP A 96 -31.10 -4.64 17.49
N PRO A 97 -32.35 -4.19 17.17
CA PRO A 97 -32.57 -2.91 16.50
C PRO A 97 -32.14 -1.69 17.32
N ASN A 98 -31.94 -1.85 18.63
CA ASN A 98 -31.51 -0.77 19.54
C ASN A 98 -30.02 -0.79 19.85
N ASP A 99 -29.22 -1.56 19.11
CA ASP A 99 -27.77 -1.58 19.30
C ASP A 99 -27.16 -0.22 18.97
N ILE A 100 -26.70 0.47 20.02
CA ILE A 100 -26.14 1.83 19.95
C ILE A 100 -24.89 1.86 19.05
N GLN A 101 -24.16 0.76 18.91
CA GLN A 101 -22.95 0.69 18.08
C GLN A 101 -23.26 0.89 16.59
N PHE A 102 -24.47 0.55 16.14
CA PHE A 102 -24.93 0.67 14.76
C PHE A 102 -25.90 1.87 14.55
N SER A 103 -26.06 2.72 15.56
CA SER A 103 -27.05 3.81 15.54
C SER A 103 -26.68 4.98 14.64
N GLN A 104 -25.42 5.10 14.20
CA GLN A 104 -24.94 6.25 13.43
C GLN A 104 -23.87 5.84 12.41
N ASN A 105 -23.93 6.48 11.25
CA ASN A 105 -22.84 6.38 10.25
C ASN A 105 -21.61 7.17 10.70
N VAL A 106 -20.44 6.61 10.49
CA VAL A 106 -19.16 7.25 10.79
C VAL A 106 -18.54 7.77 9.48
N SER A 107 -18.04 8.99 9.52
CA SER A 107 -17.31 9.59 8.40
C SER A 107 -16.14 10.40 8.94
N LYS A 108 -14.91 10.02 8.60
CA LYS A 108 -13.69 10.68 9.11
C LYS A 108 -12.65 10.83 8.02
N LEU A 109 -11.94 11.94 8.09
CA LEU A 109 -10.74 12.19 7.30
C LEU A 109 -9.52 12.01 8.21
N VAL A 110 -8.66 11.05 7.84
CA VAL A 110 -7.48 10.70 8.63
C VAL A 110 -6.21 10.95 7.84
N PRO A 111 -5.20 11.61 8.43
CA PRO A 111 -3.91 11.78 7.79
C PRO A 111 -3.15 10.45 7.75
N ASN A 112 -2.32 10.29 6.75
CA ASN A 112 -1.39 9.17 6.65
C ASN A 112 0.00 9.65 6.26
N ALA A 113 1.02 9.03 6.83
CA ALA A 113 2.40 9.19 6.40
C ALA A 113 3.02 7.81 6.20
N GLY A 114 3.97 7.71 5.29
CA GLY A 114 4.70 6.48 5.02
C GLY A 114 6.16 6.77 4.73
N PHE A 115 6.99 5.75 4.92
CA PHE A 115 8.42 5.80 4.68
C PHE A 115 8.87 4.55 3.94
N GLY A 116 9.90 4.68 3.11
CA GLY A 116 10.53 3.54 2.46
C GLY A 116 11.97 3.81 2.07
N ILE A 117 12.74 2.75 2.04
CA ILE A 117 14.11 2.71 1.52
C ILE A 117 14.15 1.68 0.41
N TYR A 118 14.78 2.02 -0.70
CA TYR A 118 14.92 1.12 -1.83
C TYR A 118 16.32 1.22 -2.41
N TYR A 119 16.98 0.09 -2.52
CA TYR A 119 18.28 -0.03 -3.17
C TYR A 119 18.16 -0.87 -4.42
N ASN A 120 18.78 -0.44 -5.50
CA ASN A 120 18.83 -1.23 -6.73
C ASN A 120 20.15 -1.08 -7.48
N THR A 121 20.52 -2.16 -8.13
CA THR A 121 21.60 -2.23 -9.12
C THR A 121 21.03 -2.73 -10.44
N LYS A 122 21.87 -3.09 -11.41
CA LYS A 122 21.43 -3.73 -12.66
C LYS A 122 20.75 -5.10 -12.43
N ARG A 123 21.20 -5.85 -11.40
CA ARG A 123 20.77 -7.24 -11.17
C ARG A 123 20.07 -7.48 -9.85
N PHE A 124 20.31 -6.64 -8.87
CA PHE A 124 19.81 -6.80 -7.50
C PHE A 124 18.92 -5.63 -7.10
N TYR A 125 17.89 -5.91 -6.33
CA TYR A 125 17.16 -4.88 -5.59
C TYR A 125 16.74 -5.38 -4.22
N ALA A 126 16.65 -4.45 -3.29
CA ALA A 126 16.05 -4.65 -1.98
C ALA A 126 15.27 -3.41 -1.58
N GLY A 127 14.18 -3.59 -0.87
CA GLY A 127 13.34 -2.49 -0.41
C GLY A 127 12.69 -2.80 0.92
N PHE A 128 12.57 -1.78 1.75
CA PHE A 128 11.83 -1.80 3.00
C PHE A 128 10.86 -0.64 3.02
N SER A 129 9.63 -0.87 3.49
CA SER A 129 8.66 0.21 3.60
C SER A 129 7.67 -0.01 4.72
N ILE A 130 7.22 1.12 5.28
CA ILE A 130 6.13 1.25 6.24
C ILE A 130 5.16 2.27 5.64
N PRO A 131 4.09 1.83 4.94
CA PRO A 131 3.19 2.73 4.23
C PRO A 131 2.25 3.51 5.16
N ARG A 132 2.15 3.12 6.44
CA ARG A 132 1.31 3.78 7.44
C ARG A 132 2.13 3.94 8.72
N LEU A 133 2.56 5.18 8.99
CA LEU A 133 3.31 5.58 10.19
C LEU A 133 2.43 6.31 11.21
N ILE A 134 1.27 6.81 10.78
CA ILE A 134 0.35 7.50 11.67
C ILE A 134 -0.71 6.50 12.11
N GLU A 135 -0.76 6.24 13.40
CA GLU A 135 -1.86 5.52 14.02
C GLU A 135 -3.08 6.43 14.05
N ASN A 136 -4.14 6.01 13.39
CA ASN A 136 -5.39 6.72 13.40
C ASN A 136 -6.34 6.01 14.37
N TYR A 137 -6.73 6.70 15.42
CA TYR A 137 -7.74 6.25 16.35
C TYR A 137 -9.11 6.63 15.80
N ILE A 138 -9.95 5.66 15.53
CA ILE A 138 -11.34 5.90 15.19
C ILE A 138 -12.11 5.91 16.49
N ASP A 139 -12.49 7.09 16.92
CA ASP A 139 -13.34 7.30 18.08
C ASP A 139 -14.78 7.02 17.66
N SER A 140 -15.33 5.90 18.06
CA SER A 140 -16.73 5.59 17.77
C SER A 140 -17.62 6.21 18.85
N VAL A 141 -18.10 7.37 18.54
CA VAL A 141 -19.38 7.95 18.89
C VAL A 141 -19.70 8.34 20.31
N ASN A 142 -19.92 9.61 20.40
CA ASN A 142 -20.70 10.30 21.40
C ASN A 142 -22.15 9.83 21.49
N GLY A 143 -22.43 9.04 22.45
CA GLY A 143 -23.79 8.67 22.82
C GLY A 143 -23.86 8.16 24.26
N GLY A 144 -23.47 9.02 25.23
CA GLY A 144 -23.49 8.63 26.62
C GLY A 144 -22.32 7.76 27.05
N ASP A 145 -22.18 7.39 28.29
CA ASP A 145 -21.07 6.76 29.01
C ASP A 145 -20.39 5.49 28.41
N ILE A 146 -20.44 5.29 27.11
CA ILE A 146 -19.71 4.24 26.43
C ILE A 146 -18.28 4.74 26.19
N LYS A 147 -17.34 4.22 26.95
CA LYS A 147 -15.91 4.42 26.72
C LYS A 147 -15.58 3.98 25.30
N ASN A 148 -15.22 4.93 24.48
CA ASN A 148 -14.84 4.75 23.08
C ASN A 148 -13.87 3.60 22.89
N LYS A 149 -14.23 2.64 22.04
CA LYS A 149 -13.35 1.55 21.67
C LYS A 149 -12.52 2.05 20.49
N PHE A 150 -11.26 2.35 20.75
CA PHE A 150 -10.32 2.78 19.72
C PHE A 150 -9.91 1.58 18.86
N THR A 151 -9.98 1.75 17.56
CA THR A 151 -9.42 0.76 16.63
C THR A 151 -8.05 1.26 16.17
N HIS A 152 -7.00 0.55 16.59
CA HIS A 152 -5.65 0.80 16.12
C HIS A 152 -5.50 0.32 14.67
N GLN A 153 -4.92 1.17 13.82
CA GLN A 153 -4.36 0.69 12.57
C GLN A 153 -2.94 0.17 12.87
N ASN A 154 -2.74 -1.12 12.81
CA ASN A 154 -1.45 -1.73 13.04
C ASN A 154 -0.44 -1.31 11.96
N PHE A 155 0.81 -1.13 12.35
CA PHE A 155 1.89 -0.91 11.40
C PHE A 155 2.08 -2.13 10.51
N HIS A 156 2.24 -1.87 9.22
CA HIS A 156 2.57 -2.89 8.24
C HIS A 156 3.99 -2.68 7.74
N TYR A 157 4.82 -3.68 7.90
CA TYR A 157 6.19 -3.71 7.44
C TYR A 157 6.28 -4.57 6.20
N PHE A 158 6.93 -4.04 5.17
CA PHE A 158 7.18 -4.76 3.93
C PHE A 158 8.68 -4.79 3.66
N LEU A 159 9.23 -5.98 3.49
CA LEU A 159 10.59 -6.19 3.01
C LEU A 159 10.50 -6.93 1.68
N THR A 160 11.14 -6.40 0.65
CA THR A 160 11.17 -7.03 -0.67
C THR A 160 12.59 -7.14 -1.18
N GLY A 161 12.87 -8.16 -1.97
CA GLY A 161 14.16 -8.33 -2.61
C GLY A 161 14.07 -9.22 -3.83
N GLY A 162 15.04 -9.09 -4.72
CA GLY A 162 15.14 -9.95 -5.88
C GLY A 162 16.49 -9.80 -6.57
N TYR A 163 16.82 -10.83 -7.34
CA TYR A 163 18.06 -10.89 -8.10
C TYR A 163 17.81 -11.45 -9.49
N VAL A 164 18.52 -10.95 -10.49
CA VAL A 164 18.46 -11.45 -11.87
C VAL A 164 19.70 -12.29 -12.15
N PHE A 165 19.46 -13.57 -12.43
CA PHE A 165 20.48 -14.53 -12.86
C PHE A 165 20.42 -14.67 -14.38
N ASP A 166 21.55 -14.49 -15.07
CA ASP A 166 21.69 -14.82 -16.49
C ASP A 166 22.01 -16.33 -16.57
N ILE A 167 21.05 -17.13 -17.03
CA ILE A 167 21.22 -18.59 -17.19
C ILE A 167 21.85 -18.89 -18.55
N SER A 168 21.39 -18.18 -19.58
CA SER A 168 21.95 -18.20 -20.93
C SER A 168 21.82 -16.81 -21.57
N PRO A 169 22.41 -16.57 -22.75
CA PRO A 169 22.22 -15.32 -23.48
C PRO A 169 20.74 -14.97 -23.72
N GLU A 170 19.87 -15.98 -23.80
CA GLU A 170 18.45 -15.83 -24.11
C GLU A 170 17.55 -15.95 -22.89
N ILE A 171 18.07 -16.51 -21.77
CA ILE A 171 17.24 -16.85 -20.59
C ILE A 171 17.77 -16.16 -19.34
N LYS A 172 16.93 -15.37 -18.70
CA LYS A 172 17.19 -14.78 -17.39
C LYS A 172 16.14 -15.25 -16.39
N LEU A 173 16.58 -15.63 -15.20
CA LEU A 173 15.71 -15.99 -14.06
C LEU A 173 15.76 -14.89 -13.01
N LYS A 174 14.60 -14.53 -12.47
CA LYS A 174 14.46 -13.54 -11.43
C LYS A 174 13.64 -14.08 -10.26
N PRO A 175 14.27 -14.73 -9.28
CA PRO A 175 13.63 -14.96 -7.99
C PRO A 175 13.39 -13.63 -7.28
N MET A 176 12.22 -13.54 -6.66
CA MET A 176 11.78 -12.39 -5.87
C MET A 176 11.14 -12.89 -4.59
N THR A 177 11.30 -12.12 -3.51
CA THR A 177 10.61 -12.38 -2.25
C THR A 177 9.99 -11.10 -1.71
N MET A 178 8.86 -11.26 -1.01
CA MET A 178 8.22 -10.21 -0.23
C MET A 178 7.84 -10.78 1.13
N ILE A 179 8.34 -10.15 2.18
CA ILE A 179 7.97 -10.47 3.56
C ILE A 179 7.07 -9.34 4.07
N LYS A 180 5.96 -9.74 4.66
CA LYS A 180 4.97 -8.85 5.25
C LYS A 180 4.84 -9.16 6.73
N ALA A 181 4.92 -8.16 7.56
CA ALA A 181 4.71 -8.27 9.01
C ALA A 181 3.80 -7.14 9.48
N SER A 182 2.95 -7.43 10.43
CA SER A 182 2.16 -6.42 11.16
C SER A 182 1.99 -6.86 12.61
N ASP A 183 1.76 -5.90 13.49
CA ASP A 183 1.53 -6.20 14.89
C ASP A 183 0.28 -7.08 15.04
N GLY A 184 0.39 -8.14 15.84
CA GLY A 184 -0.70 -9.08 16.11
C GLY A 184 -1.04 -10.05 14.96
N ALA A 185 -0.30 -10.03 13.84
CA ALA A 185 -0.51 -10.97 12.73
C ALA A 185 0.71 -11.85 12.46
N THR A 186 0.46 -13.03 11.90
CA THR A 186 1.53 -13.94 11.47
C THR A 186 2.32 -13.33 10.33
N ILE A 187 3.65 -13.45 10.38
CA ILE A 187 4.53 -13.04 9.28
C ILE A 187 4.19 -13.85 8.04
N GLN A 188 4.02 -13.17 6.91
CA GLN A 188 3.76 -13.77 5.60
C GLN A 188 4.98 -13.58 4.70
N ALA A 189 5.31 -14.61 3.92
CA ALA A 189 6.37 -14.55 2.93
C ALA A 189 5.82 -15.04 1.58
N ASP A 190 5.96 -14.21 0.55
CA ASP A 190 5.65 -14.55 -0.82
C ASP A 190 6.96 -14.75 -1.58
N VAL A 191 7.06 -15.85 -2.33
CA VAL A 191 8.19 -16.13 -3.22
C VAL A 191 7.66 -16.22 -4.65
N THR A 192 8.29 -15.50 -5.55
CA THR A 192 7.93 -15.46 -6.97
C THR A 192 9.17 -15.73 -7.81
N LEU A 193 9.02 -16.55 -8.84
CA LEU A 193 10.05 -16.78 -9.84
C LEU A 193 9.54 -16.29 -11.20
N ALA A 194 10.26 -15.36 -11.83
CA ALA A 194 9.99 -14.91 -13.19
C ALA A 194 11.12 -15.39 -14.12
N ALA A 195 10.74 -15.86 -15.30
CA ALA A 195 11.67 -16.20 -16.38
C ALA A 195 11.44 -15.23 -17.55
N TYR A 196 12.54 -14.72 -18.10
CA TYR A 196 12.54 -13.84 -19.27
C TYR A 196 13.24 -14.55 -20.42
N PHE A 197 12.60 -14.60 -21.58
CA PHE A 197 13.13 -15.17 -22.82
C PHE A 197 13.36 -14.05 -23.83
N ASN A 198 14.59 -13.91 -24.34
CA ASN A 198 14.99 -12.88 -25.30
C ASN A 198 14.59 -11.44 -24.87
N GLU A 199 14.64 -11.16 -23.56
CA GLU A 199 14.19 -9.89 -22.96
C GLU A 199 12.71 -9.56 -23.20
N ILE A 200 11.94 -10.51 -23.74
CA ILE A 200 10.49 -10.40 -23.92
C ILE A 200 9.78 -10.97 -22.69
N PHE A 201 8.78 -10.25 -22.19
CA PHE A 201 7.94 -10.64 -21.04
C PHE A 201 6.89 -11.65 -21.45
#